data_67904ceccb964acb1a45f965eecc993c
#
_entry.id   67904ceccb964acb1a45f965eecc993c
#
_cell.length_a   1.000
_cell.length_b   1.000
_cell.length_c   1.000
_cell.angle_alpha   90.00
_cell.angle_beta   90.00
_cell.angle_gamma   90.00
#
_symmetry.space_group_name_H-M   'P 1'
#
loop_
_entity.id
_entity.type
_entity.pdbx_description
1 polymer ?
#
loop_
_entity_poly.entity_id
_entity_poly.type
_entity_poly.pdbx_seq_one_letter_code
_entity_poly.pdbx_strand_id
1 'polypeptide(L)'
;MKQDLMKGVIDMHVHTNPDLRLRAYDDFELMEAAIRVGARAIVIKTHQGTTMDRAYLCNRHNEIVHGKTNNFTMFGSITLNKVVGGINPKAVDVALRLGAKVVWLPTQSAKN
;
A
#
# COMPACT_ATOMS: atom_id res chain seq x y z
N MET A 1 -19.65 6.99 -17.20
CA MET A 1 -19.54 7.90 -16.07
C MET A 1 -18.15 7.77 -15.44
N LYS A 2 -17.69 8.84 -14.78
CA LYS A 2 -16.34 8.84 -14.19
C LYS A 2 -16.13 7.72 -13.19
N GLN A 3 -17.16 7.39 -12.40
CA GLN A 3 -17.07 6.31 -11.41
C GLN A 3 -16.88 4.95 -12.06
N ASP A 4 -17.45 4.75 -13.24
CA ASP A 4 -17.31 3.47 -13.96
C ASP A 4 -15.89 3.27 -14.46
N LEU A 5 -15.16 4.35 -14.75
CA LEU A 5 -13.77 4.27 -15.18
C LEU A 5 -12.85 3.78 -14.06
N MET A 6 -13.22 3.98 -12.79
CA MET A 6 -12.44 3.53 -11.63
C MET A 6 -12.80 2.14 -11.17
N LYS A 7 -13.91 1.59 -11.64
CA LYS A 7 -14.37 0.27 -11.25
C LYS A 7 -13.37 -0.80 -11.68
N GLY A 8 -12.91 -1.58 -10.72
CA GLY A 8 -11.93 -2.63 -10.95
C GLY A 8 -10.49 -2.16 -11.11
N VAL A 9 -10.22 -0.87 -10.94
CA VAL A 9 -8.87 -0.32 -11.06
C VAL A 9 -7.97 -0.89 -9.97
N ILE A 10 -6.71 -1.15 -10.34
CA ILE A 10 -5.64 -1.51 -9.42
C ILE A 10 -4.58 -0.41 -9.51
N ASP A 11 -4.31 0.29 -8.41
CA ASP A 11 -3.25 1.30 -8.35
C ASP A 11 -2.09 0.76 -7.52
N MET A 12 -0.95 0.57 -8.17
CA MET A 12 0.22 -0.07 -7.56
C MET A 12 1.17 0.91 -6.87
N HIS A 13 0.85 2.20 -6.81
CA HIS A 13 1.79 3.19 -6.30
C HIS A 13 1.06 4.37 -5.68
N VAL A 14 0.69 4.25 -4.41
CA VAL A 14 0.01 5.33 -3.68
C VAL A 14 0.71 5.56 -2.35
N HIS A 15 0.92 6.82 -2.01
CA HIS A 15 1.48 7.25 -0.72
C HIS A 15 0.37 7.76 0.18
N THR A 16 0.41 7.37 1.45
CA THR A 16 -0.55 7.77 2.46
C THR A 16 0.15 8.15 3.75
N ASN A 17 -0.56 8.80 4.66
CA ASN A 17 -0.08 9.04 6.01
C ASN A 17 -0.17 7.74 6.83
N PRO A 18 0.78 7.47 7.73
CA PRO A 18 1.89 8.36 8.12
C PRO A 18 3.03 8.37 7.10
N ASP A 19 3.63 9.53 6.92
CA ASP A 19 4.79 9.71 6.04
C ASP A 19 5.59 10.92 6.56
N LEU A 20 6.85 11.03 6.15
CA LEU A 20 7.66 12.21 6.47
C LEU A 20 7.12 13.45 5.78
N ARG A 21 6.44 13.29 4.66
CA ARG A 21 5.74 14.34 3.95
C ARG A 21 4.23 14.16 4.20
N LEU A 22 3.52 15.27 4.42
CA LEU A 22 2.06 15.20 4.57
C LEU A 22 1.42 14.71 3.27
N ARG A 23 0.55 13.71 3.40
CA ARG A 23 -0.20 13.16 2.28
C ARG A 23 -1.68 13.57 2.38
N ALA A 24 -2.41 13.40 1.28
CA ALA A 24 -3.82 13.79 1.23
C ALA A 24 -4.69 12.91 2.12
N TYR A 25 -4.39 11.62 2.22
CA TYR A 25 -5.18 10.62 2.96
C TYR A 25 -4.31 9.81 3.89
N ASP A 26 -4.90 9.31 4.97
CA ASP A 26 -4.34 8.15 5.66
C ASP A 26 -4.83 6.87 4.98
N ASP A 27 -4.40 5.73 5.49
CA ASP A 27 -4.72 4.44 4.88
C ASP A 27 -6.23 4.16 4.89
N PHE A 28 -6.92 4.49 5.98
CA PHE A 28 -8.36 4.25 6.08
C PHE A 28 -9.16 5.18 5.17
N GLU A 29 -8.77 6.43 5.08
CA GLU A 29 -9.43 7.40 4.18
C GLU A 29 -9.27 6.97 2.73
N LEU A 30 -8.08 6.54 2.35
CA LEU A 30 -7.83 6.03 1.00
C LEU A 30 -8.66 4.77 0.72
N MET A 31 -8.71 3.86 1.68
CA MET A 31 -9.50 2.64 1.56
C MET A 31 -10.97 2.96 1.31
N GLU A 32 -11.56 3.87 2.11
CA GLU A 32 -12.95 4.24 1.95
C GLU A 32 -13.22 4.89 0.59
N ALA A 33 -12.32 5.76 0.14
CA ALA A 33 -12.44 6.38 -1.18
C ALA A 33 -12.37 5.34 -2.30
N ALA A 34 -11.46 4.37 -2.17
CA ALA A 34 -11.30 3.28 -3.15
C ALA A 34 -12.53 2.39 -3.22
N ILE A 35 -13.10 2.03 -2.06
CA ILE A 35 -14.33 1.23 -2.00
C ILE A 35 -15.47 1.97 -2.67
N ARG A 36 -15.59 3.27 -2.42
CA ARG A 36 -16.67 4.10 -2.96
C ARG A 36 -16.68 4.13 -4.49
N VAL A 37 -15.51 4.15 -5.11
CA VAL A 37 -15.41 4.18 -6.58
C VAL A 37 -15.29 2.81 -7.22
N GLY A 38 -15.33 1.73 -6.42
CA GLY A 38 -15.27 0.37 -6.91
C GLY A 38 -13.89 -0.11 -7.33
N ALA A 39 -12.83 0.49 -6.82
CA ALA A 39 -11.46 0.04 -7.10
C ALA A 39 -11.26 -1.39 -6.57
N ARG A 40 -10.41 -2.16 -7.26
CA ARG A 40 -10.15 -3.56 -6.89
C ARG A 40 -9.04 -3.69 -5.85
N ALA A 41 -7.96 -2.90 -6.00
CA ALA A 41 -6.83 -2.99 -5.09
C ALA A 41 -5.95 -1.75 -5.16
N ILE A 42 -5.21 -1.52 -4.08
CA ILE A 42 -4.18 -0.48 -4.01
C ILE A 42 -2.96 -1.09 -3.33
N VAL A 43 -1.77 -0.74 -3.80
CA VAL A 43 -0.51 -1.05 -3.12
C VAL A 43 0.01 0.23 -2.48
N ILE A 44 0.14 0.22 -1.16
CA ILE A 44 0.67 1.37 -0.41
C ILE A 44 2.20 1.35 -0.50
N LYS A 45 2.78 2.50 -0.80
CA LYS A 45 4.23 2.67 -0.82
C LYS A 45 4.66 3.71 0.21
N THR A 46 5.74 3.41 0.92
CA THR A 46 6.50 4.40 1.71
C THR A 46 7.96 4.34 1.29
N HIS A 47 8.65 5.47 1.33
CA HIS A 47 10.10 5.49 1.12
C HIS A 47 10.87 5.03 2.36
N GLN A 48 10.21 4.93 3.52
CA GLN A 48 10.85 4.68 4.82
C GLN A 48 10.60 3.26 5.33
N GLY A 49 10.49 2.29 4.45
CA GLY A 49 10.42 0.90 4.92
C GLY A 49 9.33 0.07 4.25
N THR A 50 8.41 -0.45 5.07
CA THR A 50 7.41 -1.43 4.64
C THR A 50 5.99 -0.98 4.96
N THR A 51 5.03 -1.52 4.22
CA THR A 51 3.62 -1.18 4.42
C THR A 51 2.72 -2.43 4.57
N MET A 52 3.31 -3.63 4.73
CA MET A 52 2.50 -4.84 4.85
C MET A 52 1.60 -4.84 6.08
N ASP A 53 2.11 -4.35 7.22
CA ASP A 53 1.33 -4.24 8.46
C ASP A 53 0.15 -3.31 8.27
N ARG A 54 0.37 -2.19 7.60
CA ARG A 54 -0.67 -1.20 7.32
C ARG A 54 -1.75 -1.79 6.42
N ALA A 55 -1.34 -2.53 5.40
CA ALA A 55 -2.28 -3.19 4.49
C ALA A 55 -3.11 -4.25 5.23
N TYR A 56 -2.46 -5.05 6.07
CA TYR A 56 -3.18 -6.04 6.88
C TYR A 56 -4.26 -5.38 7.75
N LEU A 57 -3.89 -4.31 8.44
CA LEU A 57 -4.83 -3.60 9.32
C LEU A 57 -5.98 -2.97 8.51
N CYS A 58 -5.71 -2.42 7.33
CA CYS A 58 -6.75 -1.91 6.44
C CYS A 58 -7.74 -2.99 6.04
N ASN A 59 -7.25 -4.14 5.63
CA ASN A 59 -8.12 -5.23 5.21
C ASN A 59 -8.97 -5.75 6.37
N ARG A 60 -8.37 -5.83 7.57
CA ARG A 60 -9.10 -6.22 8.78
C ARG A 60 -10.18 -5.19 9.12
N HIS A 61 -9.84 -3.91 9.03
CA HIS A 61 -10.78 -2.83 9.27
C HIS A 61 -11.95 -2.87 8.27
N ASN A 62 -11.64 -3.12 7.01
CA ASN A 62 -12.64 -3.29 5.97
C ASN A 62 -13.64 -4.41 6.33
N GLU A 63 -13.15 -5.54 6.79
CA GLU A 63 -14.02 -6.63 7.23
C GLU A 63 -14.91 -6.22 8.41
N ILE A 64 -14.35 -5.51 9.40
CA ILE A 64 -15.08 -5.11 10.60
C ILE A 64 -16.17 -4.10 10.26
N VAL A 65 -15.87 -3.11 9.42
CA VAL A 65 -16.79 -2.01 9.11
C VAL A 65 -17.80 -2.39 8.02
N HIS A 66 -17.35 -3.08 6.98
CA HIS A 66 -18.17 -3.35 5.79
C HIS A 66 -18.58 -4.82 5.66
N GLY A 67 -18.09 -5.70 6.51
CA GLY A 67 -18.24 -7.12 6.28
C GLY A 67 -17.50 -7.53 5.01
N LYS A 68 -18.00 -8.50 4.29
CA LYS A 68 -17.40 -8.90 3.01
C LYS A 68 -18.28 -8.44 1.85
N THR A 69 -18.64 -7.15 1.85
CA THR A 69 -19.59 -6.58 0.90
C THR A 69 -18.96 -5.94 -0.31
N ASN A 70 -17.63 -5.80 -0.32
CA ASN A 70 -16.89 -5.22 -1.44
C ASN A 70 -15.73 -6.13 -1.84
N ASN A 71 -15.11 -5.83 -2.98
CA ASN A 71 -14.00 -6.62 -3.53
C ASN A 71 -12.64 -5.93 -3.36
N PHE A 72 -12.58 -4.86 -2.56
CA PHE A 72 -11.35 -4.10 -2.40
C PHE A 72 -10.36 -4.83 -1.49
N THR A 73 -9.09 -4.83 -1.87
CA THR A 73 -7.98 -5.32 -1.04
C THR A 73 -6.85 -4.30 -1.04
N MET A 74 -6.30 -4.03 0.14
CA MET A 74 -5.09 -3.23 0.29
C MET A 74 -3.88 -4.17 0.31
N PHE A 75 -2.82 -3.80 -0.39
CA PHE A 75 -1.56 -4.54 -0.39
C PHE A 75 -0.42 -3.66 0.07
N GLY A 76 0.60 -4.30 0.62
CA GLY A 76 1.81 -3.65 1.06
C GLY A 76 2.98 -3.85 0.13
N SER A 77 4.04 -3.12 0.41
CA SER A 77 5.28 -3.16 -0.35
C SER A 77 6.47 -2.90 0.56
N ILE A 78 7.65 -3.13 0.05
CA ILE A 78 8.91 -2.73 0.69
C ILE A 78 9.70 -1.88 -0.29
N THR A 79 10.36 -0.84 0.23
CA THR A 79 11.25 0.03 -0.55
C THR A 79 12.66 -0.10 -0.01
N LEU A 80 13.60 -0.45 -0.87
CA LEU A 80 14.95 -0.82 -0.46
C LEU A 80 15.88 0.39 -0.32
N ASN A 81 15.42 1.38 0.44
CA ASN A 81 16.24 2.52 0.83
C ASN A 81 17.09 2.19 2.06
N LYS A 82 17.98 3.10 2.45
CA LYS A 82 18.92 2.88 3.56
C LYS A 82 18.23 2.54 4.87
N VAL A 83 17.01 3.03 5.10
CA VAL A 83 16.28 2.76 6.34
C VAL A 83 15.98 1.27 6.56
N VAL A 84 15.96 0.47 5.50
CA VAL A 84 15.83 -1.00 5.62
C VAL A 84 17.17 -1.71 5.34
N GLY A 85 18.28 -0.95 5.24
CA GLY A 85 19.60 -1.52 4.95
C GLY A 85 19.94 -1.57 3.48
N GLY A 86 19.25 -0.81 2.63
CA GLY A 86 19.49 -0.81 1.18
C GLY A 86 18.97 -2.09 0.55
N ILE A 87 19.71 -2.63 -0.41
CA ILE A 87 19.37 -3.90 -1.04
C ILE A 87 19.65 -5.02 -0.05
N ASN A 88 18.61 -5.46 0.64
CA ASN A 88 18.67 -6.37 1.77
C ASN A 88 17.82 -7.60 1.46
N PRO A 89 18.43 -8.72 1.00
CA PRO A 89 17.67 -9.92 0.62
C PRO A 89 16.84 -10.50 1.77
N LYS A 90 17.35 -10.43 3.00
CA LYS A 90 16.61 -10.92 4.15
C LYS A 90 15.34 -10.12 4.40
N ALA A 91 15.41 -8.80 4.26
CA ALA A 91 14.23 -7.94 4.39
C ALA A 91 13.21 -8.24 3.29
N VAL A 92 13.67 -8.47 2.07
CA VAL A 92 12.79 -8.85 0.95
C VAL A 92 12.08 -10.17 1.22
N ASP A 93 12.82 -11.18 1.69
CA ASP A 93 12.24 -12.49 2.02
C ASP A 93 11.11 -12.35 3.05
N VAL A 94 11.38 -11.64 4.15
CA VAL A 94 10.37 -11.41 5.19
C VAL A 94 9.18 -10.63 4.64
N ALA A 95 9.43 -9.58 3.86
CA ALA A 95 8.36 -8.78 3.27
C ALA A 95 7.43 -9.62 2.40
N LEU A 96 8.00 -10.47 1.55
CA LEU A 96 7.20 -11.35 0.69
C LEU A 96 6.38 -12.35 1.50
N ARG A 97 6.95 -12.89 2.57
CA ARG A 97 6.23 -13.80 3.48
C ARG A 97 5.08 -13.10 4.19
N LEU A 98 5.22 -11.81 4.45
CA LEU A 98 4.17 -11.00 5.07
C LEU A 98 3.18 -10.43 4.06
N GLY A 99 3.30 -10.79 2.79
CA GLY A 99 2.32 -10.48 1.77
C GLY A 99 2.62 -9.27 0.91
N ALA A 100 3.86 -8.76 0.92
CA ALA A 100 4.23 -7.67 0.02
C ALA A 100 4.00 -8.08 -1.43
N LYS A 101 3.39 -7.18 -2.20
CA LYS A 101 3.11 -7.41 -3.63
C LYS A 101 4.12 -6.71 -4.54
N VAL A 102 4.84 -5.73 -4.02
CA VAL A 102 5.83 -4.97 -4.78
C VAL A 102 7.09 -4.80 -3.95
N VAL A 103 8.22 -4.95 -4.60
CA VAL A 103 9.53 -4.61 -4.05
C VAL A 103 10.07 -3.45 -4.87
N TRP A 104 10.26 -2.30 -4.23
CA TRP A 104 10.78 -1.11 -4.89
C TRP A 104 12.28 -1.05 -4.71
N LEU A 105 13.01 -0.89 -5.81
CA LEU A 105 14.45 -0.65 -5.75
C LEU A 105 14.72 0.70 -5.06
N PRO A 106 15.97 0.96 -4.63
CA PRO A 106 16.27 2.22 -3.95
C PRO A 106 15.76 3.42 -4.71
N THR A 107 15.14 4.35 -3.98
CA THR A 107 14.56 5.59 -4.53
C THR A 107 15.30 6.79 -3.97
N GLN A 108 15.01 7.19 -2.74
CA GLN A 108 15.65 8.36 -2.11
C GLN A 108 17.12 8.16 -1.82
N SER A 109 17.57 6.92 -1.56
CA SER A 109 18.97 6.61 -1.32
C SER A 109 19.68 6.04 -2.54
N ALA A 110 19.08 6.10 -3.73
CA ALA A 110 19.74 5.66 -4.94
C ALA A 110 20.91 6.58 -5.27
N LYS A 111 22.00 5.94 -5.65
CA LYS A 111 23.08 6.72 -6.30
C LYS A 111 22.69 6.92 -7.72
N ASN A 112 22.71 8.10 -8.16
CA ASN A 112 22.31 8.37 -9.47
C ASN A 112 22.87 8.74 -10.33
#